data_378f33c00810d375a2bd45d7c3d1f105
#
_entry.id   378f33c00810d375a2bd45d7c3d1f105
#
_cell.length_a   1.000
_cell.length_b   1.000
_cell.length_c   1.000
_cell.angle_alpha   90.00
_cell.angle_beta   90.00
_cell.angle_gamma   90.00
#
_symmetry.space_group_name_H-M   'P 1'
#
loop_
_entity.id
_entity.type
_entity.pdbx_description
1 polymer ?
#
loop_
_entity_poly.entity_id
_entity_poly.type
_entity_poly.pdbx_seq_one_letter_code
_entity_poly.pdbx_strand_id
1 'polypeptide(L)'
;MNVAGYVRVSTEQQKEENSHVRQRDQLESWADRNDHDIEIFEDIAISGQSDDRPEYQRMMDRAAEFDAVAVRELSRFGRSLQTVLGDIETLAEQEVDFISINEDFSTESAMGKAMMQMIGVFNEFWANLARERANEMVQKRREEGKPIGRPQKVGDETLEQIREWHDSGLSYSAIATLVEDMIGESIDRSTIYRYCQEAES
;
A
#
# COMPACT_ATOMS: atom_id res chain seq x y z
N MET A 1 2.75 28.56 10.70
CA MET A 1 2.21 27.37 10.03
C MET A 1 1.40 26.57 11.03
N ASN A 2 0.36 25.89 10.55
CA ASN A 2 -0.37 24.89 11.34
C ASN A 2 0.27 23.52 11.11
N VAL A 3 0.80 22.87 12.14
CA VAL A 3 1.65 21.68 12.04
C VAL A 3 1.02 20.50 12.77
N ALA A 4 0.97 19.32 12.13
CA ALA A 4 0.66 18.06 12.79
C ALA A 4 1.94 17.43 13.33
N GLY A 5 2.09 17.35 14.65
CA GLY A 5 3.23 16.70 15.30
C GLY A 5 2.94 15.22 15.59
N TYR A 6 3.76 14.29 15.10
CA TYR A 6 3.56 12.88 15.36
C TYR A 6 4.58 12.29 16.31
N VAL A 7 4.06 11.60 17.34
CA VAL A 7 4.83 10.92 18.39
C VAL A 7 4.53 9.43 18.38
N ARG A 8 5.58 8.59 18.35
CA ARG A 8 5.43 7.14 18.45
C ARG A 8 6.42 6.52 19.42
N VAL A 9 5.90 5.69 20.34
CA VAL A 9 6.71 4.98 21.32
C VAL A 9 6.33 3.50 21.35
N SER A 10 7.31 2.62 21.18
CA SER A 10 7.11 1.17 21.31
C SER A 10 7.05 0.74 22.79
N THR A 11 6.45 -0.45 23.05
CA THR A 11 6.39 -1.05 24.38
C THR A 11 7.76 -1.26 25.03
N GLU A 12 8.83 -1.49 24.24
CA GLU A 12 10.19 -1.61 24.76
C GLU A 12 10.76 -0.26 25.20
N GLN A 13 10.43 0.81 24.48
CA GLN A 13 10.87 2.18 24.78
C GLN A 13 10.05 2.83 25.90
N GLN A 14 8.88 2.30 26.24
CA GLN A 14 8.16 2.70 27.45
C GLN A 14 8.91 2.36 28.75
N LYS A 15 9.86 1.42 28.71
CA LYS A 15 10.74 1.13 29.85
C LYS A 15 11.71 2.26 30.15
N GLU A 16 11.97 3.14 29.17
CA GLU A 16 12.63 4.44 29.42
C GLU A 16 11.53 5.43 29.86
N GLU A 17 11.43 5.67 31.16
CA GLU A 17 10.49 6.62 31.75
C GLU A 17 10.49 7.94 30.95
N ASN A 18 9.32 8.33 30.43
CA ASN A 18 9.04 9.59 29.73
C ASN A 18 9.58 9.75 28.28
N SER A 19 9.84 8.67 27.53
CA SER A 19 10.28 8.81 26.13
C SER A 19 9.25 9.55 25.24
N HIS A 20 7.94 9.35 25.44
CA HIS A 20 6.87 10.05 24.73
C HIS A 20 6.78 11.53 25.11
N VAL A 21 6.91 11.83 26.43
CA VAL A 21 6.91 13.21 26.92
C VAL A 21 8.07 14.00 26.31
N ARG A 22 9.26 13.43 26.27
CA ARG A 22 10.42 14.08 25.62
C ARG A 22 10.23 14.34 24.13
N GLN A 23 9.59 13.43 23.40
CA GLN A 23 9.31 13.64 21.98
C GLN A 23 8.30 14.77 21.79
N ARG A 24 7.23 14.79 22.59
CA ARG A 24 6.24 15.88 22.61
C ARG A 24 6.90 17.21 22.92
N ASP A 25 7.60 17.32 24.05
CA ASP A 25 8.25 18.54 24.50
C ASP A 25 9.21 19.11 23.44
N GLN A 26 9.91 18.23 22.70
CA GLN A 26 10.80 18.65 21.64
C GLN A 26 10.05 19.18 20.41
N LEU A 27 8.92 18.58 20.04
CA LEU A 27 8.07 19.06 18.95
C LEU A 27 7.43 20.40 19.31
N GLU A 28 6.84 20.52 20.51
CA GLU A 28 6.24 21.74 21.01
C GLU A 28 7.28 22.88 21.12
N SER A 29 8.46 22.59 21.69
CA SER A 29 9.55 23.58 21.79
C SER A 29 10.10 23.99 20.43
N TRP A 30 10.08 23.09 19.44
CA TRP A 30 10.48 23.42 18.07
C TRP A 30 9.41 24.31 17.42
N ALA A 31 8.13 23.99 17.57
CA ALA A 31 7.03 24.79 17.05
C ALA A 31 7.03 26.20 17.65
N ASP A 32 7.16 26.32 18.97
CA ASP A 32 7.26 27.62 19.64
C ASP A 32 8.42 28.48 19.13
N ARG A 33 9.60 27.88 18.94
CA ARG A 33 10.78 28.63 18.42
C ARG A 33 10.63 29.11 16.98
N ASN A 34 9.77 28.47 16.20
CA ASN A 34 9.54 28.79 14.79
C ASN A 34 8.20 29.52 14.55
N ASP A 35 7.50 29.92 15.63
CA ASP A 35 6.18 30.57 15.58
C ASP A 35 5.14 29.76 14.79
N HIS A 36 5.03 28.48 15.15
CA HIS A 36 4.09 27.53 14.57
C HIS A 36 3.05 27.06 15.59
N ASP A 37 1.81 26.89 15.14
CA ASP A 37 0.77 26.17 15.89
C ASP A 37 0.93 24.68 15.66
N ILE A 38 0.87 23.85 16.72
CA ILE A 38 1.06 22.40 16.61
C ILE A 38 -0.07 21.61 17.29
N GLU A 39 -0.65 20.64 16.55
CA GLU A 39 -1.53 19.60 17.08
C GLU A 39 -0.76 18.29 17.18
N ILE A 40 -0.75 17.64 18.36
CA ILE A 40 0.03 16.42 18.58
C ILE A 40 -0.85 15.18 18.43
N PHE A 41 -0.38 14.20 17.64
CA PHE A 41 -0.92 12.87 17.47
C PHE A 41 0.02 11.84 18.07
N GLU A 42 -0.48 11.00 19.00
CA GLU A 42 0.39 10.11 19.78
C GLU A 42 -0.07 8.66 19.72
N ASP A 43 0.78 7.80 19.18
CA ASP A 43 0.64 6.35 19.27
C ASP A 43 1.59 5.79 20.33
N ILE A 44 1.03 5.50 21.51
CA ILE A 44 1.78 5.03 22.70
C ILE A 44 1.56 3.53 22.86
N ALA A 45 2.63 2.78 23.21
CA ALA A 45 2.59 1.35 23.54
C ALA A 45 2.24 0.41 22.38
N ILE A 46 2.51 0.79 21.15
CA ILE A 46 2.28 -0.09 20.01
C ILE A 46 3.37 -1.17 19.97
N SER A 47 2.96 -2.45 20.06
CA SER A 47 3.88 -3.58 19.94
C SER A 47 4.58 -3.55 18.58
N GLY A 48 5.86 -3.93 18.52
CA GLY A 48 6.64 -3.91 17.28
C GLY A 48 6.07 -4.79 16.14
N GLN A 49 5.04 -5.61 16.42
CA GLN A 49 4.37 -6.49 15.46
C GLN A 49 2.97 -6.00 15.03
N SER A 50 2.35 -5.06 15.74
CA SER A 50 1.05 -4.48 15.37
C SER A 50 1.26 -3.28 14.45
N ASP A 51 0.53 -3.25 13.33
CA ASP A 51 0.48 -2.11 12.40
C ASP A 51 -0.63 -1.11 12.78
N ASP A 52 -1.28 -1.35 13.91
CA ASP A 52 -2.37 -0.54 14.41
C ASP A 52 -1.81 0.77 15.00
N ARG A 53 -1.90 1.84 14.20
CA ARG A 53 -1.46 3.21 14.54
C ARG A 53 -2.63 4.18 14.33
N PRO A 54 -3.64 4.15 15.22
CA PRO A 54 -4.87 4.90 15.02
C PRO A 54 -4.64 6.42 14.93
N GLU A 55 -3.74 6.98 15.73
CA GLU A 55 -3.46 8.41 15.68
C GLU A 55 -2.63 8.80 14.45
N TYR A 56 -1.73 7.92 13.98
CA TYR A 56 -1.08 8.10 12.68
C TYR A 56 -2.10 8.14 11.54
N GLN A 57 -3.02 7.18 11.50
CA GLN A 57 -4.05 7.12 10.47
C GLN A 57 -4.94 8.37 10.52
N ARG A 58 -5.37 8.76 11.71
CA ARG A 58 -6.15 9.98 11.92
C ARG A 58 -5.42 11.25 11.46
N MET A 59 -4.12 11.34 11.72
CA MET A 59 -3.28 12.44 11.24
C MET A 59 -3.21 12.45 9.72
N MET A 60 -2.93 11.31 9.09
CA MET A 60 -2.86 11.21 7.62
C MET A 60 -4.19 11.51 6.94
N ASP A 61 -5.33 11.06 7.51
CA ASP A 61 -6.67 11.34 7.00
C ASP A 61 -7.01 12.85 7.06
N ARG A 62 -6.41 13.58 8.02
CA ARG A 62 -6.58 15.02 8.20
C ARG A 62 -5.41 15.85 7.67
N ALA A 63 -4.47 15.23 6.97
CA ALA A 63 -3.22 15.89 6.56
C ALA A 63 -3.45 17.22 5.84
N ALA A 64 -4.45 17.29 4.96
CA ALA A 64 -4.81 18.50 4.22
C ALA A 64 -5.29 19.71 5.09
N GLU A 65 -5.50 19.49 6.41
CA GLU A 65 -5.83 20.57 7.35
C GLU A 65 -4.58 21.29 7.87
N PHE A 66 -3.38 20.75 7.60
CA PHE A 66 -2.10 21.24 8.10
C PHE A 66 -1.19 21.72 6.96
N ASP A 67 -0.31 22.66 7.28
CA ASP A 67 0.74 23.10 6.35
C ASP A 67 1.91 22.11 6.31
N ALA A 68 2.16 21.41 7.42
CA ALA A 68 3.25 20.43 7.54
C ALA A 68 2.95 19.32 8.56
N VAL A 69 3.57 18.15 8.35
CA VAL A 69 3.69 17.08 9.35
C VAL A 69 5.12 17.09 9.90
N ALA A 70 5.25 17.15 11.22
CA ALA A 70 6.55 17.17 11.90
C ALA A 70 6.75 15.93 12.78
N VAL A 71 7.95 15.36 12.72
CA VAL A 71 8.40 14.28 13.61
C VAL A 71 9.73 14.64 14.26
N ARG A 72 10.01 14.04 15.40
CA ARG A 72 11.32 14.19 16.03
C ARG A 72 12.43 13.60 15.15
N GLU A 73 12.20 12.38 14.61
CA GLU A 73 13.12 11.62 13.78
C GLU A 73 12.36 10.71 12.81
N LEU A 74 12.92 10.43 11.64
CA LEU A 74 12.31 9.61 10.58
C LEU A 74 11.86 8.23 11.07
N SER A 75 12.58 7.64 12.02
CA SER A 75 12.27 6.34 12.62
C SER A 75 10.94 6.32 13.38
N ARG A 76 10.37 7.48 13.74
CA ARG A 76 9.05 7.60 14.37
C ARG A 76 7.93 7.59 13.35
N PHE A 77 8.19 8.11 12.15
CA PHE A 77 7.19 8.17 11.09
C PHE A 77 6.89 6.80 10.46
N GLY A 78 7.93 6.05 10.11
CA GLY A 78 7.77 4.73 9.51
C GLY A 78 8.79 3.70 10.00
N ARG A 79 8.54 2.42 9.68
CA ARG A 79 9.41 1.29 10.05
C ARG A 79 10.48 1.00 9.01
N SER A 80 10.24 1.39 7.78
CA SER A 80 11.18 1.24 6.67
C SER A 80 11.30 2.56 5.93
N LEU A 81 12.46 2.79 5.34
CA LEU A 81 12.66 3.98 4.50
C LEU A 81 11.63 4.03 3.37
N GLN A 82 11.31 2.90 2.75
CA GLN A 82 10.34 2.84 1.66
C GLN A 82 8.95 3.31 2.10
N THR A 83 8.48 2.88 3.28
CA THR A 83 7.18 3.33 3.82
C THR A 83 7.22 4.84 4.10
N VAL A 84 8.28 5.32 4.77
CA VAL A 84 8.45 6.76 5.07
C VAL A 84 8.41 7.61 3.80
N LEU A 85 9.10 7.17 2.75
CA LEU A 85 9.15 7.90 1.49
C LEU A 85 7.79 7.93 0.77
N GLY A 86 7.06 6.79 0.77
CA GLY A 86 5.71 6.73 0.20
C GLY A 86 4.72 7.63 0.95
N ASP A 87 4.80 7.65 2.28
CA ASP A 87 3.96 8.50 3.11
C ASP A 87 4.28 10.00 2.90
N ILE A 88 5.56 10.36 2.76
CA ILE A 88 5.98 11.74 2.42
C ILE A 88 5.50 12.14 1.01
N GLU A 89 5.53 11.22 0.04
CA GLU A 89 5.00 11.45 -1.31
C GLU A 89 3.49 11.72 -1.26
N THR A 90 2.75 10.93 -0.46
CA THR A 90 1.31 11.14 -0.22
C THR A 90 1.01 12.50 0.41
N LEU A 91 1.84 12.97 1.35
CA LEU A 91 1.71 14.32 1.92
C LEU A 91 1.98 15.39 0.87
N ALA A 92 3.02 15.23 0.06
CA ALA A 92 3.37 16.17 -1.00
C ALA A 92 2.27 16.29 -2.09
N GLU A 93 1.55 15.20 -2.40
CA GLU A 93 0.38 15.23 -3.29
C GLU A 93 -0.78 16.07 -2.74
N GLN A 94 -0.83 16.22 -1.41
CA GLN A 94 -1.80 17.05 -0.69
C GLN A 94 -1.27 18.47 -0.39
N GLU A 95 -0.10 18.83 -0.94
CA GLU A 95 0.59 20.11 -0.69
C GLU A 95 0.98 20.31 0.79
N VAL A 96 1.23 19.22 1.53
CA VAL A 96 1.64 19.21 2.93
C VAL A 96 3.12 18.90 3.03
N ASP A 97 3.88 19.76 3.70
CA ASP A 97 5.31 19.57 3.91
C ASP A 97 5.59 18.52 5.00
N PHE A 98 6.76 17.89 4.93
CA PHE A 98 7.24 16.98 5.96
C PHE A 98 8.53 17.49 6.59
N ILE A 99 8.61 17.44 7.93
CA ILE A 99 9.73 17.96 8.71
C ILE A 99 10.23 16.89 9.69
N SER A 100 11.52 16.59 9.65
CA SER A 100 12.20 15.76 10.66
C SER A 100 13.24 16.60 11.38
N ILE A 101 13.03 16.78 12.71
CA ILE A 101 13.79 17.75 13.51
C ILE A 101 15.23 17.30 13.72
N ASN A 102 15.45 16.03 14.08
CA ASN A 102 16.79 15.53 14.40
C ASN A 102 17.70 15.42 13.17
N GLU A 103 17.13 15.10 12.00
CA GLU A 103 17.85 15.01 10.74
C GLU A 103 18.00 16.36 10.04
N ASP A 104 17.41 17.42 10.59
CA ASP A 104 17.36 18.77 9.96
C ASP A 104 16.83 18.68 8.51
N PHE A 105 15.79 17.86 8.31
CA PHE A 105 15.21 17.58 7.00
C PHE A 105 13.83 18.22 6.88
N SER A 106 13.59 18.94 5.78
CA SER A 106 12.28 19.49 5.42
C SER A 106 12.07 19.39 3.90
N THR A 107 10.90 18.92 3.48
CA THR A 107 10.49 18.89 2.07
C THR A 107 10.31 20.29 1.48
N GLU A 108 10.05 21.30 2.28
CA GLU A 108 9.99 22.70 1.86
C GLU A 108 11.36 23.21 1.34
N SER A 109 12.45 22.69 1.90
CA SER A 109 13.80 23.11 1.53
C SER A 109 14.19 22.73 0.11
N ALA A 110 15.09 23.49 -0.53
CA ALA A 110 15.60 23.17 -1.88
C ALA A 110 16.24 21.77 -1.93
N MET A 111 16.94 21.37 -0.87
CA MET A 111 17.55 20.05 -0.74
C MET A 111 16.47 18.96 -0.59
N GLY A 112 15.44 19.21 0.23
CA GLY A 112 14.32 18.29 0.39
C GLY A 112 13.54 18.08 -0.92
N LYS A 113 13.25 19.16 -1.65
CA LYS A 113 12.62 19.07 -2.98
C LYS A 113 13.46 18.27 -3.97
N ALA A 114 14.76 18.50 -4.01
CA ALA A 114 15.67 17.72 -4.86
C ALA A 114 15.70 16.24 -4.45
N MET A 115 15.68 15.94 -3.16
CA MET A 115 15.63 14.58 -2.63
C MET A 115 14.32 13.88 -2.99
N MET A 116 13.17 14.57 -2.89
CA MET A 116 11.87 14.02 -3.31
C MET A 116 11.84 13.70 -4.80
N GLN A 117 12.42 14.55 -5.65
CA GLN A 117 12.55 14.25 -7.09
C GLN A 117 13.40 13.00 -7.35
N MET A 118 14.51 12.83 -6.64
CA MET A 118 15.32 11.61 -6.74
C MET A 118 14.56 10.37 -6.30
N ILE A 119 13.78 10.45 -5.23
CA ILE A 119 12.92 9.35 -4.74
C ILE A 119 11.90 8.96 -5.82
N GLY A 120 11.23 9.92 -6.44
CA GLY A 120 10.31 9.67 -7.55
C GLY A 120 10.98 8.89 -8.71
N VAL A 121 12.19 9.32 -9.10
CA VAL A 121 12.98 8.61 -10.13
C VAL A 121 13.32 7.17 -9.71
N PHE A 122 13.72 6.96 -8.45
CA PHE A 122 14.00 5.61 -7.94
C PHE A 122 12.74 4.73 -7.90
N ASN A 123 11.59 5.28 -7.48
CA ASN A 123 10.33 4.54 -7.47
C ASN A 123 9.92 4.10 -8.88
N GLU A 124 10.04 4.98 -9.87
CA GLU A 124 9.80 4.65 -11.28
C GLU A 124 10.77 3.57 -11.79
N PHE A 125 12.06 3.70 -11.48
CA PHE A 125 13.06 2.70 -11.84
C PHE A 125 12.74 1.32 -11.25
N TRP A 126 12.39 1.22 -9.97
CA TRP A 126 12.01 -0.05 -9.35
C TRP A 126 10.72 -0.63 -9.92
N ALA A 127 9.72 0.21 -10.22
CA ALA A 127 8.49 -0.23 -10.87
C ALA A 127 8.74 -0.80 -12.26
N ASN A 128 9.62 -0.18 -13.05
CA ASN A 128 10.02 -0.66 -14.36
C ASN A 128 10.77 -1.98 -14.27
N LEU A 129 11.74 -2.10 -13.35
CA LEU A 129 12.47 -3.35 -13.13
C LEU A 129 11.55 -4.49 -12.67
N ALA A 130 10.53 -4.21 -11.85
CA ALA A 130 9.54 -5.21 -11.47
C ALA A 130 8.69 -5.68 -12.67
N ARG A 131 8.30 -4.75 -13.57
CA ARG A 131 7.57 -5.10 -14.79
C ARG A 131 8.43 -5.93 -15.75
N GLU A 132 9.70 -5.60 -15.92
CA GLU A 132 10.64 -6.38 -16.74
C GLU A 132 10.74 -7.82 -16.23
N ARG A 133 10.98 -8.00 -14.91
CA ARG A 133 11.04 -9.34 -14.30
C ARG A 133 9.74 -10.12 -14.43
N ALA A 134 8.59 -9.46 -14.30
CA ALA A 134 7.29 -10.10 -14.52
C ALA A 134 7.11 -10.54 -15.96
N ASN A 135 7.51 -9.71 -16.92
CA ASN A 135 7.46 -10.05 -18.35
C ASN A 135 8.40 -11.21 -18.70
N GLU A 136 9.63 -11.20 -18.19
CA GLU A 136 10.58 -12.32 -18.36
C GLU A 136 10.00 -13.63 -17.80
N MET A 137 9.36 -13.58 -16.61
CA MET A 137 8.72 -14.76 -16.02
C MET A 137 7.57 -15.26 -16.87
N VAL A 138 6.73 -14.36 -17.42
CA VAL A 138 5.64 -14.71 -18.34
C VAL A 138 6.19 -15.33 -19.61
N GLN A 139 7.22 -14.74 -20.19
CA GLN A 139 7.86 -15.25 -21.40
C GLN A 139 8.45 -16.65 -21.18
N LYS A 140 9.19 -16.83 -20.09
CA LYS A 140 9.74 -18.14 -19.70
C LYS A 140 8.65 -19.20 -19.53
N ARG A 141 7.51 -18.87 -18.92
CA ARG A 141 6.37 -19.78 -18.80
C ARG A 141 5.77 -20.16 -20.15
N ARG A 142 5.71 -19.20 -21.08
CA ARG A 142 5.26 -19.48 -22.47
C ARG A 142 6.18 -20.46 -23.17
N GLU A 143 7.49 -20.25 -23.08
CA GLU A 143 8.50 -21.14 -23.67
C GLU A 143 8.46 -22.56 -23.06
N GLU A 144 8.15 -22.66 -21.77
CA GLU A 144 7.98 -23.94 -21.07
C GLU A 144 6.61 -24.58 -21.30
N GLY A 145 5.70 -23.97 -22.08
CA GLY A 145 4.33 -24.46 -22.30
C GLY A 145 3.45 -24.47 -21.02
N LYS A 146 3.84 -23.69 -20.02
CA LYS A 146 3.11 -23.62 -18.75
C LYS A 146 1.96 -22.62 -18.83
N PRO A 147 0.81 -22.89 -18.20
CA PRO A 147 -0.32 -21.98 -18.20
C PRO A 147 0.05 -20.64 -17.54
N ILE A 148 -0.41 -19.55 -18.14
CA ILE A 148 -0.22 -18.19 -17.65
C ILE A 148 -1.56 -17.68 -17.16
N GLY A 149 -1.58 -17.14 -15.94
CA GLY A 149 -2.76 -16.59 -15.32
C GLY A 149 -3.34 -17.47 -14.20
N ARG A 150 -4.59 -17.18 -13.83
CA ARG A 150 -5.29 -17.94 -12.80
C ARG A 150 -5.54 -19.36 -13.28
N PRO A 151 -5.24 -20.40 -12.49
CA PRO A 151 -5.59 -21.78 -12.84
C PRO A 151 -7.07 -21.90 -13.21
N GLN A 152 -7.36 -22.73 -14.20
CA GLN A 152 -8.74 -23.04 -14.53
C GLN A 152 -9.39 -23.75 -13.32
N LYS A 153 -10.63 -23.40 -13.03
CA LYS A 153 -11.39 -24.01 -11.92
C LYS A 153 -11.86 -25.43 -12.25
N VAL A 154 -11.89 -25.78 -13.53
CA VAL A 154 -12.42 -27.06 -14.04
C VAL A 154 -11.36 -27.78 -14.87
N GLY A 155 -11.37 -29.11 -14.82
CA GLY A 155 -10.51 -29.95 -15.66
C GLY A 155 -10.99 -30.01 -17.12
N ASP A 156 -10.13 -30.57 -18.00
CA ASP A 156 -10.38 -30.64 -19.43
C ASP A 156 -11.67 -31.38 -19.78
N GLU A 157 -12.01 -32.49 -19.08
CA GLU A 157 -13.26 -33.23 -19.25
C GLU A 157 -14.49 -32.37 -18.97
N THR A 158 -14.44 -31.55 -17.92
CA THR A 158 -15.54 -30.64 -17.57
C THR A 158 -15.66 -29.50 -18.61
N LEU A 159 -14.53 -29.05 -19.19
CA LEU A 159 -14.57 -28.06 -20.26
C LEU A 159 -15.23 -28.61 -21.53
N GLU A 160 -14.97 -29.86 -21.91
CA GLU A 160 -15.65 -30.53 -23.04
C GLU A 160 -17.15 -30.60 -22.78
N GLN A 161 -17.55 -30.99 -21.57
CA GLN A 161 -18.97 -31.10 -21.19
C GLN A 161 -19.66 -29.71 -21.20
N ILE A 162 -19.01 -28.66 -20.75
CA ILE A 162 -19.51 -27.28 -20.84
C ILE A 162 -19.79 -26.87 -22.28
N ARG A 163 -18.91 -27.26 -23.22
CA ARG A 163 -19.09 -26.99 -24.65
C ARG A 163 -20.26 -27.75 -25.24
N GLU A 164 -20.37 -29.04 -24.97
CA GLU A 164 -21.50 -29.88 -25.42
C GLU A 164 -22.83 -29.31 -24.93
N TRP A 165 -22.92 -28.87 -23.67
CA TRP A 165 -24.11 -28.22 -23.13
C TRP A 165 -24.42 -26.90 -23.83
N HIS A 166 -23.40 -26.10 -24.11
CA HIS A 166 -23.58 -24.84 -24.84
C HIS A 166 -24.07 -25.09 -26.26
N ASP A 167 -23.49 -26.05 -27.00
CA ASP A 167 -23.86 -26.41 -28.37
C ASP A 167 -25.28 -27.02 -28.44
N SER A 168 -25.71 -27.66 -27.35
CA SER A 168 -27.10 -28.15 -27.22
C SER A 168 -28.12 -27.06 -26.87
N GLY A 169 -27.68 -25.81 -26.71
CA GLY A 169 -28.52 -24.63 -26.51
C GLY A 169 -28.83 -24.29 -25.05
N LEU A 170 -28.10 -24.84 -24.08
CA LEU A 170 -28.27 -24.47 -22.69
C LEU A 170 -27.73 -23.06 -22.44
N SER A 171 -28.40 -22.32 -21.56
CA SER A 171 -27.91 -20.99 -21.16
C SER A 171 -26.69 -21.07 -20.25
N TYR A 172 -25.80 -20.06 -20.30
CA TYR A 172 -24.62 -20.01 -19.43
C TYR A 172 -24.92 -20.10 -17.93
N SER A 173 -26.11 -19.62 -17.52
CA SER A 173 -26.55 -19.75 -16.12
C SER A 173 -26.95 -21.20 -15.78
N ALA A 174 -27.61 -21.92 -16.69
CA ALA A 174 -27.95 -23.33 -16.50
C ALA A 174 -26.69 -24.21 -16.47
N ILE A 175 -25.72 -23.93 -17.36
CA ILE A 175 -24.43 -24.61 -17.38
C ILE A 175 -23.66 -24.37 -16.08
N ALA A 176 -23.65 -23.11 -15.57
CA ALA A 176 -23.00 -22.80 -14.29
C ALA A 176 -23.54 -23.64 -13.14
N THR A 177 -24.88 -23.82 -13.05
CA THR A 177 -25.52 -24.67 -12.04
C THR A 177 -25.11 -26.13 -12.18
N LEU A 178 -25.09 -26.66 -13.40
CA LEU A 178 -24.70 -28.06 -13.64
C LEU A 178 -23.22 -28.30 -13.27
N VAL A 179 -22.35 -27.36 -13.59
CA VAL A 179 -20.91 -27.43 -13.22
C VAL A 179 -20.75 -27.36 -11.70
N GLU A 180 -21.49 -26.47 -11.02
CA GLU A 180 -21.47 -26.35 -9.56
C GLU A 180 -21.86 -27.67 -8.89
N ASP A 181 -22.91 -28.33 -9.40
CA ASP A 181 -23.34 -29.66 -8.91
C ASP A 181 -22.27 -30.74 -9.12
N MET A 182 -21.50 -30.66 -10.21
CA MET A 182 -20.45 -31.65 -10.54
C MET A 182 -19.17 -31.48 -9.70
N ILE A 183 -18.71 -30.25 -9.49
CA ILE A 183 -17.41 -29.99 -8.86
C ILE A 183 -17.52 -29.54 -7.40
N GLY A 184 -18.72 -29.20 -6.92
CA GLY A 184 -18.99 -28.73 -5.55
C GLY A 184 -18.48 -27.30 -5.26
N GLU A 185 -18.12 -26.55 -6.29
CA GLU A 185 -17.66 -25.14 -6.18
C GLU A 185 -18.49 -24.24 -7.09
N SER A 186 -18.86 -23.06 -6.58
CA SER A 186 -19.61 -22.08 -7.37
C SER A 186 -18.79 -21.49 -8.51
N ILE A 187 -19.37 -21.48 -9.70
CA ILE A 187 -18.80 -20.85 -10.89
C ILE A 187 -19.74 -19.78 -11.43
N ASP A 188 -19.21 -18.58 -11.59
CA ASP A 188 -19.97 -17.49 -12.18
C ASP A 188 -20.23 -17.72 -13.69
N ARG A 189 -21.43 -17.32 -14.16
CA ARG A 189 -21.83 -17.41 -15.57
C ARG A 189 -20.84 -16.76 -16.53
N SER A 190 -20.15 -15.69 -16.11
CA SER A 190 -19.13 -15.02 -16.92
C SER A 190 -17.90 -15.90 -17.14
N THR A 191 -17.59 -16.77 -16.20
CA THR A 191 -16.52 -17.78 -16.35
C THR A 191 -16.94 -18.86 -17.36
N ILE A 192 -18.18 -19.33 -17.33
CA ILE A 192 -18.72 -20.27 -18.32
C ILE A 192 -18.70 -19.65 -19.73
N TYR A 193 -19.18 -18.41 -19.86
CA TYR A 193 -19.11 -17.67 -21.13
C TYR A 193 -17.68 -17.66 -21.69
N ARG A 194 -16.67 -17.32 -20.87
CA ARG A 194 -15.28 -17.30 -21.29
C ARG A 194 -14.79 -18.68 -21.72
N TYR A 195 -15.11 -19.74 -21.02
CA TYR A 195 -14.73 -21.10 -21.41
C TYR A 195 -15.33 -21.55 -22.74
N CYS A 196 -16.52 -21.08 -23.09
CA CYS A 196 -17.09 -21.32 -24.42
C CYS A 196 -16.38 -20.53 -25.51
N GLN A 197 -15.97 -19.28 -25.25
CA GLN A 197 -15.32 -18.42 -26.26
C GLN A 197 -13.84 -18.79 -26.52
N GLU A 198 -13.11 -19.25 -25.51
CA GLU A 198 -11.69 -19.66 -25.64
C GLU A 198 -11.51 -20.91 -26.54
N ALA A 199 -12.59 -21.59 -26.91
CA ALA A 199 -12.59 -22.73 -27.80
C ALA A 199 -12.71 -22.37 -29.31
N GLU A 200 -13.15 -21.13 -29.61
CA GLU A 200 -13.35 -20.66 -30.99
C GLU A 200 -12.12 -19.95 -31.57
N SER A 201 -11.02 -19.83 -30.78
CA SER A 201 -9.79 -19.15 -31.13
C SER A 201 -8.64 -20.13 -31.38
#